data_451454a17aee3c63f1424ecba037f153
#
_entry.id   451454a17aee3c63f1424ecba037f153
#
_cell.length_a   1.000
_cell.length_b   1.000
_cell.length_c   1.000
_cell.angle_alpha   90.00
_cell.angle_beta   90.00
_cell.angle_gamma   90.00
#
_symmetry.space_group_name_H-M   'P 1'
#
loop_
_entity.id
_entity.type
_entity.pdbx_description
1 polymer ?
#
loop_
_entity_poly.entity_id
_entity_poly.type
_entity_poly.pdbx_seq_one_letter_code
_entity_poly.pdbx_strand_id
1 'polypeptide(L)'
;MFQQYQRYKMTLKENVAISDVSAEAGAEKIHSVLSEADFEMGDIKLDDMLSPEFGGIDLSGGQWQRIAIARGLYRVNGFIVLDEPTSAIDPIEETKIYKQFEQLAKGKCAVVVTHRLGSAKLAHRIVVMDGGEIVDIGTHEELMSHPGKYATMWEKQAQWYERAEDCVPAQLPV
;
A
#
# COMPACT_ATOMS: atom_id res chain seq x y z
N MET A 1 -0.77 0.15 8.61
CA MET A 1 -1.08 -1.06 7.81
C MET A 1 0.16 -1.89 7.85
N PHE A 2 0.10 -3.14 8.25
CA PHE A 2 1.29 -3.99 8.44
C PHE A 2 1.66 -4.67 7.12
N GLN A 3 2.92 -5.02 6.96
CA GLN A 3 3.48 -5.79 5.86
C GLN A 3 2.71 -7.12 5.63
N GLN A 4 2.10 -7.67 6.69
CA GLN A 4 1.18 -8.78 6.64
C GLN A 4 -0.21 -8.32 7.11
N TYR A 5 -1.12 -8.11 6.17
CA TYR A 5 -2.51 -7.81 6.48
C TYR A 5 -3.21 -9.05 7.05
N GLN A 6 -3.96 -8.84 8.14
CA GLN A 6 -4.71 -9.92 8.77
C GLN A 6 -5.90 -10.34 7.90
N ARG A 7 -6.03 -11.66 7.72
CA ARG A 7 -7.15 -12.31 7.05
C ARG A 7 -8.09 -12.82 8.12
N TYR A 8 -9.15 -12.08 8.41
CA TYR A 8 -10.11 -12.51 9.41
C TYR A 8 -11.13 -13.47 8.79
N LYS A 9 -11.40 -14.58 9.48
CA LYS A 9 -12.43 -15.57 9.11
C LYS A 9 -13.83 -15.04 9.47
N MET A 10 -14.27 -14.02 8.76
CA MET A 10 -15.49 -13.25 8.96
C MET A 10 -16.11 -12.93 7.60
N THR A 11 -17.31 -12.39 7.58
CA THR A 11 -17.94 -11.90 6.34
C THR A 11 -17.15 -10.72 5.76
N LEU A 12 -17.37 -10.40 4.47
CA LEU A 12 -16.75 -9.25 3.82
C LEU A 12 -17.10 -7.95 4.58
N LYS A 13 -18.37 -7.79 4.96
CA LYS A 13 -18.85 -6.65 5.74
C LYS A 13 -18.08 -6.50 7.06
N GLU A 14 -17.99 -7.58 7.84
CA GLU A 14 -17.29 -7.58 9.12
C GLU A 14 -15.79 -7.31 8.95
N ASN A 15 -15.18 -7.87 7.90
CA ASN A 15 -13.78 -7.64 7.58
C ASN A 15 -13.47 -6.16 7.33
N VAL A 16 -14.37 -5.40 6.74
CA VAL A 16 -14.20 -3.96 6.53
C VAL A 16 -14.52 -3.19 7.81
N ALA A 17 -15.65 -3.50 8.46
CA ALA A 17 -16.17 -2.74 9.59
C ALA A 17 -15.37 -2.93 10.89
N ILE A 18 -14.57 -4.00 11.02
CA ILE A 18 -13.76 -4.27 12.23
C ILE A 18 -12.82 -3.12 12.62
N SER A 19 -12.49 -2.25 11.68
CA SER A 19 -11.65 -1.08 11.95
C SER A 19 -12.34 0.00 12.79
N ASP A 20 -13.68 0.02 12.80
CA ASP A 20 -14.50 0.92 13.60
C ASP A 20 -15.81 0.24 14.03
N VAL A 21 -15.74 -0.48 15.14
CA VAL A 21 -16.89 -1.21 15.70
C VAL A 21 -17.93 -0.32 16.38
N SER A 22 -17.62 0.97 16.56
CA SER A 22 -18.55 1.94 17.14
C SER A 22 -19.54 2.51 16.11
N ALA A 23 -19.19 2.42 14.82
CA ALA A 23 -20.04 2.85 13.73
C ALA A 23 -21.03 1.77 13.33
N GLU A 24 -22.31 2.09 13.19
CA GLU A 24 -23.23 1.19 12.51
C GLU A 24 -22.72 0.91 11.09
N ALA A 25 -22.47 -0.36 10.80
CA ALA A 25 -21.89 -0.79 9.52
C ALA A 25 -22.95 -0.69 8.40
N GLY A 26 -23.21 0.55 7.96
CA GLY A 26 -24.09 0.83 6.83
C GLY A 26 -23.53 0.23 5.54
N ALA A 27 -24.34 -0.56 4.82
CA ALA A 27 -23.92 -1.21 3.58
C ALA A 27 -23.39 -0.21 2.55
N GLU A 28 -23.99 0.97 2.44
CA GLU A 28 -23.57 2.03 1.52
C GLU A 28 -22.13 2.49 1.79
N LYS A 29 -21.77 2.72 3.06
CA LYS A 29 -20.42 3.13 3.44
C LYS A 29 -19.41 2.04 3.10
N ILE A 30 -19.77 0.77 3.33
CA ILE A 30 -18.90 -0.36 3.01
C ILE A 30 -18.68 -0.47 1.50
N HIS A 31 -19.73 -0.36 0.70
CA HIS A 31 -19.61 -0.34 -0.77
C HIS A 31 -18.73 0.82 -1.25
N SER A 32 -18.88 2.02 -0.68
CA SER A 32 -18.06 3.18 -1.02
C SER A 32 -16.58 2.90 -0.78
N VAL A 33 -16.20 2.43 0.42
CA VAL A 33 -14.79 2.20 0.74
C VAL A 33 -14.19 1.00 0.01
N LEU A 34 -14.99 -0.02 -0.33
CA LEU A 34 -14.55 -1.12 -1.19
C LEU A 34 -14.26 -0.62 -2.62
N SER A 35 -15.13 0.23 -3.17
CA SER A 35 -14.92 0.88 -4.46
C SER A 35 -13.69 1.79 -4.45
N GLU A 36 -13.51 2.60 -3.41
CA GLU A 36 -12.32 3.45 -3.23
C GLU A 36 -11.02 2.64 -3.10
N ALA A 37 -11.11 1.44 -2.51
CA ALA A 37 -10.01 0.48 -2.42
C ALA A 37 -9.80 -0.31 -3.71
N ASP A 38 -10.57 -0.06 -4.77
CA ASP A 38 -10.53 -0.77 -6.05
C ASP A 38 -10.77 -2.29 -5.87
N PHE A 39 -11.64 -2.66 -4.91
CA PHE A 39 -12.04 -4.04 -4.71
C PHE A 39 -13.22 -4.39 -5.62
N GLU A 40 -12.96 -5.22 -6.61
CA GLU A 40 -13.99 -5.75 -7.50
C GLU A 40 -14.76 -6.85 -6.80
N MET A 41 -16.01 -6.59 -6.45
CA MET A 41 -16.86 -7.56 -5.75
C MET A 41 -17.25 -8.74 -6.63
N GLY A 42 -17.46 -8.53 -7.96
CA GLY A 42 -17.98 -9.58 -8.83
C GLY A 42 -19.28 -10.17 -8.26
N ASP A 43 -19.30 -11.49 -8.04
CA ASP A 43 -20.44 -12.19 -7.43
C ASP A 43 -20.40 -12.21 -5.90
N ILE A 44 -19.36 -11.64 -5.26
CA ILE A 44 -19.17 -11.63 -3.81
C ILE A 44 -20.15 -10.66 -3.17
N LYS A 45 -20.86 -11.14 -2.13
CA LYS A 45 -21.81 -10.34 -1.35
C LYS A 45 -21.18 -9.91 -0.01
N LEU A 46 -21.73 -8.85 0.58
CA LEU A 46 -21.25 -8.33 1.87
C LEU A 46 -21.33 -9.36 3.00
N ASP A 47 -22.31 -10.25 2.96
CA ASP A 47 -22.52 -11.28 3.98
C ASP A 47 -21.80 -12.60 3.68
N ASP A 48 -21.05 -12.68 2.57
CA ASP A 48 -20.28 -13.87 2.24
C ASP A 48 -19.10 -14.03 3.20
N MET A 49 -18.95 -15.25 3.71
CA MET A 49 -17.85 -15.64 4.60
C MET A 49 -16.53 -15.70 3.80
N LEU A 50 -15.50 -15.01 4.27
CA LEU A 50 -14.18 -15.00 3.64
C LEU A 50 -13.27 -16.06 4.26
N SER A 51 -13.74 -17.32 4.27
CA SER A 51 -12.95 -18.46 4.73
C SER A 51 -13.52 -19.76 4.16
N PRO A 52 -12.75 -20.50 3.35
CA PRO A 52 -13.15 -21.81 2.85
C PRO A 52 -13.45 -22.82 3.97
N GLU A 53 -12.74 -22.73 5.10
CA GLU A 53 -12.94 -23.61 6.27
C GLU A 53 -14.36 -23.51 6.85
N PHE A 54 -15.03 -22.39 6.65
CA PHE A 54 -16.41 -22.13 7.07
C PHE A 54 -17.41 -22.11 5.91
N GLY A 55 -17.06 -22.78 4.79
CA GLY A 55 -17.93 -22.87 3.61
C GLY A 55 -18.03 -21.60 2.80
N GLY A 56 -17.10 -20.67 3.01
CA GLY A 56 -17.07 -19.37 2.33
C GLY A 56 -16.08 -19.33 1.17
N ILE A 57 -15.69 -18.13 0.80
CA ILE A 57 -14.88 -17.80 -0.40
C ILE A 57 -13.42 -17.65 -0.01
N ASP A 58 -12.51 -18.17 -0.86
CA ASP A 58 -11.10 -17.86 -0.80
C ASP A 58 -10.77 -16.68 -1.69
N LEU A 59 -10.03 -15.71 -1.17
CA LEU A 59 -9.63 -14.52 -1.87
C LEU A 59 -8.16 -14.56 -2.23
N SER A 60 -7.81 -14.03 -3.40
CA SER A 60 -6.43 -13.82 -3.80
C SER A 60 -5.69 -12.86 -2.85
N GLY A 61 -4.36 -12.90 -2.85
CA GLY A 61 -3.54 -11.98 -2.06
C GLY A 61 -3.85 -10.51 -2.35
N GLY A 62 -4.05 -10.17 -3.64
CA GLY A 62 -4.42 -8.81 -4.05
C GLY A 62 -5.78 -8.37 -3.53
N GLN A 63 -6.78 -9.25 -3.55
CA GLN A 63 -8.11 -8.95 -2.99
C GLN A 63 -8.04 -8.71 -1.47
N TRP A 64 -7.30 -9.54 -0.73
CA TRP A 64 -7.08 -9.33 0.69
C TRP A 64 -6.39 -8.00 1.01
N GLN A 65 -5.44 -7.59 0.16
CA GLN A 65 -4.79 -6.29 0.29
C GLN A 65 -5.78 -5.13 0.11
N ARG A 66 -6.67 -5.21 -0.89
CA ARG A 66 -7.72 -4.21 -1.11
C ARG A 66 -8.70 -4.12 0.05
N ILE A 67 -9.05 -5.26 0.67
CA ILE A 67 -9.84 -5.27 1.93
C ILE A 67 -9.07 -4.58 3.06
N ALA A 68 -7.76 -4.79 3.17
CA ALA A 68 -6.96 -4.10 4.18
C ALA A 68 -6.91 -2.58 3.95
N ILE A 69 -6.89 -2.13 2.70
CA ILE A 69 -7.03 -0.71 2.33
C ILE A 69 -8.43 -0.21 2.73
N ALA A 70 -9.50 -0.93 2.37
CA ALA A 70 -10.87 -0.59 2.71
C ALA A 70 -11.09 -0.45 4.23
N ARG A 71 -10.46 -1.30 5.05
CA ARG A 71 -10.43 -1.15 6.52
C ARG A 71 -9.86 0.20 6.96
N GLY A 72 -8.75 0.60 6.34
CA GLY A 72 -8.12 1.89 6.63
C GLY A 72 -8.99 3.08 6.25
N LEU A 73 -9.79 2.95 5.16
CA LEU A 73 -10.72 3.95 4.68
C LEU A 73 -11.99 4.03 5.53
N TYR A 74 -12.50 2.89 5.97
CA TYR A 74 -13.74 2.80 6.73
C TYR A 74 -13.67 3.60 8.03
N ARG A 75 -12.52 3.54 8.71
CA ARG A 75 -12.26 4.35 9.90
C ARG A 75 -11.89 5.77 9.50
N VAL A 76 -12.70 6.75 9.92
CA VAL A 76 -12.42 8.17 9.71
C VAL A 76 -11.28 8.60 10.64
N ASN A 77 -10.07 8.65 10.13
CA ASN A 77 -8.87 9.09 10.86
C ASN A 77 -8.22 10.29 10.17
N GLY A 78 -7.74 11.25 10.97
CA GLY A 78 -6.87 12.33 10.47
C GLY A 78 -5.42 11.89 10.19
N PHE A 79 -5.07 10.62 10.49
CA PHE A 79 -3.72 10.10 10.40
C PHE A 79 -3.70 8.68 9.84
N ILE A 80 -2.84 8.42 8.86
CA ILE A 80 -2.68 7.11 8.20
C ILE A 80 -1.21 6.70 8.26
N VAL A 81 -0.94 5.46 8.66
CA VAL A 81 0.38 4.83 8.57
C VAL A 81 0.33 3.65 7.63
N LEU A 82 1.20 3.63 6.65
CA LEU A 82 1.38 2.57 5.67
C LEU A 82 2.79 2.01 5.82
N ASP A 83 2.89 0.74 6.15
CA ASP A 83 4.16 0.04 6.31
C ASP A 83 4.36 -0.92 5.14
N GLU A 84 5.31 -0.60 4.26
CA GLU A 84 5.63 -1.32 3.03
C GLU A 84 4.39 -1.76 2.20
N PRO A 85 3.49 -0.83 1.85
CA PRO A 85 2.18 -1.19 1.29
C PRO A 85 2.26 -1.91 -0.07
N THR A 86 3.41 -1.88 -0.74
CA THR A 86 3.62 -2.44 -2.08
C THR A 86 4.63 -3.60 -2.13
N SER A 87 5.04 -4.15 -0.98
CA SER A 87 6.09 -5.16 -0.90
C SER A 87 5.82 -6.45 -1.70
N ALA A 88 4.55 -6.77 -1.99
CA ALA A 88 4.12 -7.96 -2.72
C ALA A 88 3.53 -7.66 -4.11
N ILE A 89 3.76 -6.45 -4.67
CA ILE A 89 3.10 -5.96 -5.86
C ILE A 89 4.11 -5.71 -6.98
N ASP A 90 3.67 -5.97 -8.21
CA ASP A 90 4.40 -5.65 -9.42
C ASP A 90 4.69 -4.13 -9.51
N PRO A 91 5.89 -3.70 -9.97
CA PRO A 91 6.27 -2.29 -10.09
C PRO A 91 5.29 -1.44 -10.92
N ILE A 92 4.61 -2.03 -11.90
CA ILE A 92 3.62 -1.33 -12.73
C ILE A 92 2.35 -1.01 -11.92
N GLU A 93 1.90 -1.96 -11.10
CA GLU A 93 0.75 -1.77 -10.23
C GLU A 93 1.06 -0.88 -9.02
N GLU A 94 2.32 -0.85 -8.58
CA GLU A 94 2.79 -0.01 -7.49
C GLU A 94 2.41 1.47 -7.68
N THR A 95 2.61 2.00 -8.88
CA THR A 95 2.28 3.39 -9.20
C THR A 95 0.78 3.70 -9.02
N LYS A 96 -0.10 2.75 -9.35
CA LYS A 96 -1.54 2.90 -9.15
C LYS A 96 -1.89 2.96 -7.67
N ILE A 97 -1.29 2.10 -6.89
CA ILE A 97 -1.52 2.02 -5.44
C ILE A 97 -1.04 3.30 -4.74
N TYR A 98 0.13 3.83 -5.11
CA TYR A 98 0.58 5.11 -4.54
C TYR A 98 -0.35 6.27 -4.91
N LYS A 99 -0.89 6.33 -6.13
CA LYS A 99 -1.91 7.32 -6.51
C LYS A 99 -3.18 7.17 -5.69
N GLN A 100 -3.61 5.95 -5.39
CA GLN A 100 -4.73 5.71 -4.49
C GLN A 100 -4.40 6.23 -3.07
N PHE A 101 -3.21 5.94 -2.54
CA PHE A 101 -2.78 6.45 -1.24
C PHE A 101 -2.70 7.98 -1.20
N GLU A 102 -2.25 8.62 -2.26
CA GLU A 102 -2.28 10.08 -2.38
C GLU A 102 -3.71 10.63 -2.26
N GLN A 103 -4.68 10.00 -2.93
CA GLN A 103 -6.09 10.35 -2.80
C GLN A 103 -6.61 10.15 -1.35
N LEU A 104 -6.22 9.04 -0.71
CA LEU A 104 -6.60 8.71 0.66
C LEU A 104 -6.00 9.67 1.68
N ALA A 105 -4.80 10.19 1.40
CA ALA A 105 -4.07 11.13 2.23
C ALA A 105 -4.58 12.58 2.12
N LYS A 106 -5.43 12.89 1.12
CA LYS A 106 -5.97 14.25 0.96
C LYS A 106 -6.68 14.72 2.24
N GLY A 107 -6.19 15.84 2.80
CA GLY A 107 -6.71 16.40 4.05
C GLY A 107 -6.35 15.62 5.32
N LYS A 108 -5.43 14.66 5.24
CA LYS A 108 -4.97 13.83 6.35
C LYS A 108 -3.45 13.88 6.46
N CYS A 109 -2.92 13.56 7.63
CA CYS A 109 -1.49 13.29 7.77
C CYS A 109 -1.22 11.81 7.42
N ALA A 110 -0.33 11.55 6.47
CA ALA A 110 0.04 10.20 6.07
C ALA A 110 1.54 9.96 6.27
N VAL A 111 1.89 8.83 6.86
CA VAL A 111 3.26 8.33 6.97
C VAL A 111 3.36 7.04 6.19
N VAL A 112 4.32 6.97 5.27
CA VAL A 112 4.63 5.77 4.49
C VAL A 112 6.01 5.29 4.88
N VAL A 113 6.11 4.08 5.37
CA VAL A 113 7.40 3.40 5.58
C VAL A 113 7.68 2.57 4.33
N THR A 114 8.82 2.79 3.71
CA THR A 114 9.19 2.08 2.48
C THR A 114 10.71 2.01 2.32
N HIS A 115 11.18 0.93 1.73
CA HIS A 115 12.56 0.81 1.24
C HIS A 115 12.66 1.09 -0.28
N ARG A 116 11.53 1.39 -0.94
CA ARG A 116 11.46 1.71 -2.38
C ARG A 116 11.57 3.22 -2.58
N LEU A 117 12.71 3.69 -3.02
CA LEU A 117 12.98 5.13 -3.13
C LEU A 117 12.14 5.81 -4.21
N GLY A 118 11.75 5.09 -5.28
CA GLY A 118 10.86 5.61 -6.31
C GLY A 118 9.54 6.15 -5.76
N SER A 119 9.00 5.49 -4.73
CA SER A 119 7.78 5.92 -4.03
C SER A 119 8.05 6.99 -2.98
N ALA A 120 9.22 6.98 -2.34
CA ALA A 120 9.61 8.01 -1.38
C ALA A 120 9.66 9.41 -2.03
N LYS A 121 10.02 9.50 -3.32
CA LYS A 121 10.01 10.75 -4.11
C LYS A 121 8.66 11.46 -4.13
N LEU A 122 7.55 10.75 -3.96
CA LEU A 122 6.19 11.31 -3.98
C LEU A 122 5.82 11.98 -2.64
N ALA A 123 6.60 11.79 -1.59
CA ALA A 123 6.33 12.35 -0.28
C ALA A 123 6.70 13.84 -0.21
N HIS A 124 5.88 14.63 0.50
CA HIS A 124 6.20 16.04 0.78
C HIS A 124 7.45 16.21 1.66
N ARG A 125 7.74 15.22 2.48
CA ARG A 125 8.90 15.19 3.36
C ARG A 125 9.36 13.75 3.54
N ILE A 126 10.67 13.54 3.44
CA ILE A 126 11.33 12.25 3.60
C ILE A 126 12.13 12.30 4.90
N VAL A 127 12.01 11.25 5.69
CA VAL A 127 12.81 11.02 6.90
C VAL A 127 13.64 9.77 6.66
N VAL A 128 14.95 9.90 6.67
CA VAL A 128 15.88 8.78 6.50
C VAL A 128 16.35 8.32 7.88
N MET A 129 16.20 7.03 8.14
CA MET A 129 16.63 6.41 9.40
C MET A 129 17.77 5.43 9.13
N ASP A 130 18.79 5.46 10.00
CA ASP A 130 19.89 4.53 9.98
C ASP A 130 20.35 4.24 11.43
N GLY A 131 20.59 2.98 11.76
CA GLY A 131 21.01 2.58 13.12
C GLY A 131 20.05 2.98 14.25
N GLY A 132 18.77 3.22 13.94
CA GLY A 132 17.76 3.67 14.92
C GLY A 132 17.71 5.18 15.12
N GLU A 133 18.50 5.95 14.37
CA GLU A 133 18.57 7.41 14.43
C GLU A 133 18.07 8.03 13.13
N ILE A 134 17.57 9.26 13.20
CA ILE A 134 17.24 10.06 12.03
C ILE A 134 18.53 10.71 11.52
N VAL A 135 18.93 10.36 10.28
CA VAL A 135 20.19 10.84 9.68
C VAL A 135 19.99 11.92 8.62
N ASP A 136 18.81 11.95 7.98
CA ASP A 136 18.46 12.98 6.99
C ASP A 136 16.96 13.31 7.06
N ILE A 137 16.60 14.58 6.81
CA ILE A 137 15.21 15.03 6.68
C ILE A 137 15.13 16.10 5.60
N GLY A 138 14.24 15.94 4.60
CA GLY A 138 14.02 16.94 3.57
C GLY A 138 13.06 16.48 2.50
N THR A 139 12.91 17.28 1.44
CA THR A 139 12.29 16.86 0.18
C THR A 139 13.26 15.99 -0.62
N HIS A 140 12.78 15.36 -1.68
CA HIS A 140 13.65 14.62 -2.60
C HIS A 140 14.78 15.51 -3.16
N GLU A 141 14.42 16.71 -3.62
CA GLU A 141 15.36 17.64 -4.23
C GLU A 141 16.41 18.14 -3.23
N GLU A 142 15.98 18.46 -2.00
CA GLU A 142 16.90 18.87 -0.93
C GLU A 142 17.89 17.75 -0.60
N LEU A 143 17.42 16.52 -0.43
CA LEU A 143 18.23 15.37 -0.06
C LEU A 143 19.17 14.90 -1.19
N MET A 144 18.83 15.17 -2.46
CA MET A 144 19.69 14.90 -3.61
C MET A 144 20.71 16.00 -3.86
N SER A 145 20.53 17.21 -3.30
CA SER A 145 21.42 18.36 -3.52
C SER A 145 22.74 18.29 -2.73
N HIS A 146 22.85 17.40 -1.76
CA HIS A 146 24.03 17.24 -0.92
C HIS A 146 24.40 15.76 -0.71
N PRO A 147 25.68 15.44 -0.45
CA PRO A 147 26.08 14.08 -0.12
C PRO A 147 25.43 13.64 1.19
N GLY A 148 24.63 12.57 1.14
CA GLY A 148 23.92 12.05 2.31
C GLY A 148 23.56 10.58 2.13
N LYS A 149 22.95 10.01 3.17
CA LYS A 149 22.50 8.61 3.13
C LYS A 149 21.45 8.41 2.05
N TYR A 150 20.51 9.37 1.91
CA TYR A 150 19.48 9.32 0.89
C TYR A 150 20.04 9.28 -0.53
N ALA A 151 20.92 10.22 -0.88
CA ALA A 151 21.54 10.28 -2.21
C ALA A 151 22.30 8.96 -2.52
N THR A 152 23.07 8.47 -1.55
CA THR A 152 23.79 7.20 -1.70
C THR A 152 22.85 5.99 -1.94
N MET A 153 21.73 5.94 -1.23
CA MET A 153 20.71 4.88 -1.42
C MET A 153 20.05 5.00 -2.79
N TRP A 154 19.71 6.22 -3.19
CA TRP A 154 19.10 6.51 -4.50
C TRP A 154 19.99 6.07 -5.66
N GLU A 155 21.26 6.47 -5.65
CA GLU A 155 22.23 6.09 -6.69
C GLU A 155 22.39 4.57 -6.80
N LYS A 156 22.50 3.87 -5.67
CA LYS A 156 22.61 2.40 -5.67
C LYS A 156 21.36 1.73 -6.24
N GLN A 157 20.18 2.25 -5.94
CA GLN A 157 18.92 1.68 -6.44
C GLN A 157 18.76 1.97 -7.94
N ALA A 158 19.11 3.17 -8.43
CA ALA A 158 19.09 3.53 -9.84
C ALA A 158 20.04 2.64 -10.67
N GLN A 159 21.29 2.44 -10.21
CA GLN A 159 22.24 1.53 -10.85
C GLN A 159 21.74 0.08 -10.95
N TRP A 160 20.92 -0.35 -10.01
CA TRP A 160 20.36 -1.70 -10.04
C TRP A 160 19.31 -1.86 -11.14
N TYR A 161 18.48 -0.84 -11.36
CA TYR A 161 17.50 -0.81 -12.44
C TYR A 161 18.15 -0.72 -13.82
N GLU A 162 19.17 0.11 -14.00
CA GLU A 162 19.93 0.21 -15.26
C GLU A 162 20.57 -1.13 -15.65
N ARG A 163 21.19 -1.85 -14.70
CA ARG A 163 21.77 -3.17 -14.95
C ARG A 163 20.73 -4.25 -15.24
N ALA A 164 19.53 -4.13 -14.73
CA ALA A 164 18.45 -5.08 -15.01
C ALA A 164 17.91 -4.94 -16.44
N GLU A 165 17.92 -3.73 -17.01
CA GLU A 165 17.55 -3.49 -18.40
C GLU A 165 18.61 -4.06 -19.39
N ASP A 166 19.89 -4.01 -19.04
CA ASP A 166 20.98 -4.60 -19.84
C ASP A 166 20.99 -6.14 -19.82
N CYS A 167 20.30 -6.77 -18.88
CA CYS A 167 20.18 -8.21 -18.73
C CYS A 167 18.98 -8.85 -19.43
N VAL A 168 18.24 -8.13 -20.28
CA VAL A 168 17.20 -8.73 -21.15
C VAL A 168 17.92 -9.56 -22.22
N PRO A 169 17.86 -10.91 -22.21
CA PRO A 169 18.49 -11.71 -23.24
C PRO A 169 17.86 -11.39 -24.58
N ALA A 170 18.72 -11.10 -25.56
CA ALA A 170 18.34 -10.95 -26.95
C ALA A 170 17.45 -12.12 -27.35
N GLN A 171 16.32 -11.82 -27.98
CA GLN A 171 15.29 -12.71 -28.45
C GLN A 171 15.89 -13.98 -29.04
N LEU A 172 15.48 -15.13 -28.54
CA LEU A 172 15.71 -16.41 -29.20
C LEU A 172 15.07 -16.34 -30.60
N PRO A 173 15.80 -16.62 -31.68
CA PRO A 173 15.21 -16.71 -32.99
C PRO A 173 14.21 -17.86 -33.05
N VAL A 174 13.05 -17.61 -33.63
CA VAL A 174 11.96 -18.57 -33.92
C VAL A 174 12.43 -19.60 -34.93
#